data_ce7775338c2fb577bc0a90165a2b2d50
#
_entry.id   ce7775338c2fb577bc0a90165a2b2d50
#
_cell.length_a   1.000
_cell.length_b   1.000
_cell.length_c   1.000
_cell.angle_alpha   90.00
_cell.angle_beta   90.00
_cell.angle_gamma   90.00
#
_symmetry.space_group_name_H-M   'P 1'
#
loop_
_entity.id
_entity.type
_entity.pdbx_description
1 polymer ?
#
loop_
_entity_poly.entity_id
_entity_poly.type
_entity_poly.pdbx_seq_one_letter_code
_entity_poly.pdbx_strand_id
1 'polypeptide(L)'
;MREAHPLERQVGIDYYVSDGPGVGGRLRADPADFRVREIEAAEPEPLDADSGAYPHLLVRATLTDWDTNDFVGALSSALGISRERVSWAGTKDKRAVTTQLFSIRGVDAADLPDLSEADVEPLGRVGRNLEFGDLAGNAFEIRIGEPDRPRQIDAVTDDLADFGGGRVAVPNVFGHQRFGSRRPVTHEVGLHVVREEWREAVLAYVGNPAETEPDRTRAARRRVDEVAASPDPDWAAALDATPGHL
;
A
#
# COMPACT_ATOMS: atom_id res chain seq x y z
N MET A 1 19.20 13.44 19.36
CA MET A 1 18.11 12.96 18.47
C MET A 1 17.04 14.03 18.38
N ARG A 2 16.65 14.38 17.17
CA ARG A 2 15.60 15.37 16.90
C ARG A 2 14.22 14.75 17.08
N GLU A 3 13.28 15.48 17.71
CA GLU A 3 11.88 15.03 17.81
C GLU A 3 11.24 14.81 16.45
N ALA A 4 10.47 13.74 16.33
CA ALA A 4 9.73 13.42 15.12
C ALA A 4 8.51 14.34 14.93
N HIS A 5 7.95 14.34 13.72
CA HIS A 5 6.76 15.09 13.40
C HIS A 5 5.58 14.65 14.29
N PRO A 6 4.68 15.54 14.73
CA PRO A 6 3.56 15.19 15.61
C PRO A 6 2.73 14.00 15.15
N LEU A 7 2.49 13.83 13.84
CA LEU A 7 1.77 12.67 13.29
C LEU A 7 2.52 11.34 13.47
N GLU A 8 3.86 11.36 13.42
CA GLU A 8 4.68 10.17 13.65
C GLU A 8 4.74 9.82 15.13
N ARG A 9 4.78 10.84 16.00
CA ARG A 9 4.74 10.65 17.45
C ARG A 9 3.41 10.03 17.91
N GLN A 10 2.30 10.30 17.23
CA GLN A 10 1.02 9.66 17.51
C GLN A 10 1.05 8.13 17.35
N VAL A 11 1.97 7.61 16.55
CA VAL A 11 2.12 6.16 16.31
C VAL A 11 3.40 5.59 16.96
N GLY A 12 3.97 6.33 17.93
CA GLY A 12 5.08 5.87 18.76
C GLY A 12 6.47 6.11 18.16
N ILE A 13 6.60 6.90 17.09
CA ILE A 13 7.89 7.32 16.54
C ILE A 13 8.23 8.68 17.14
N ASP A 14 8.92 8.68 18.30
CA ASP A 14 9.18 9.91 19.05
C ASP A 14 10.36 10.72 18.50
N TYR A 15 11.36 10.07 17.91
CA TYR A 15 12.60 10.69 17.46
C TYR A 15 13.05 10.19 16.10
N TYR A 16 13.75 11.05 15.36
CA TYR A 16 14.50 10.66 14.16
C TYR A 16 15.91 10.19 14.52
N VAL A 17 16.46 9.33 13.66
CA VAL A 17 17.86 8.87 13.78
C VAL A 17 18.81 10.05 13.56
N SER A 18 18.55 10.87 12.52
CA SER A 18 19.37 12.05 12.22
C SER A 18 18.93 13.26 13.04
N ASP A 19 19.91 14.00 13.56
CA ASP A 19 19.71 15.27 14.28
C ASP A 19 19.49 16.45 13.30
N GLY A 20 19.95 16.29 12.07
CA GLY A 20 19.86 17.33 11.04
C GLY A 20 18.42 17.56 10.55
N PRO A 21 18.14 18.73 9.97
CA PRO A 21 16.92 18.93 9.21
C PRO A 21 16.98 18.02 7.97
N GLY A 22 15.87 17.39 7.63
CA GLY A 22 15.79 16.60 6.39
C GLY A 22 16.06 17.45 5.14
N VAL A 23 16.25 16.79 4.01
CA VAL A 23 16.54 17.45 2.73
C VAL A 23 15.38 18.31 2.22
N GLY A 24 14.16 18.07 2.70
CA GLY A 24 12.94 18.68 2.16
C GLY A 24 12.62 18.16 0.76
N GLY A 25 11.77 18.88 0.03
CA GLY A 25 11.44 18.55 -1.35
C GLY A 25 10.08 17.87 -1.51
N ARG A 26 9.83 17.39 -2.73
CA ARG A 26 8.56 16.78 -3.15
C ARG A 26 8.76 15.32 -3.49
N LEU A 27 7.93 14.46 -2.91
CA LEU A 27 7.80 13.04 -3.28
C LEU A 27 6.63 12.88 -4.25
N ARG A 28 6.81 11.98 -5.26
CA ARG A 28 5.73 11.58 -6.17
C ARG A 28 5.06 12.78 -6.86
N ALA A 29 5.83 13.75 -7.34
CA ALA A 29 5.32 14.80 -8.18
C ALA A 29 4.80 14.21 -9.51
N ASP A 30 5.49 13.18 -10.00
CA ASP A 30 5.13 12.35 -11.14
C ASP A 30 5.17 10.86 -10.73
N PRO A 31 4.35 9.96 -11.32
CA PRO A 31 4.46 8.52 -11.06
C PRO A 31 5.87 7.95 -11.23
N ALA A 32 6.63 8.47 -12.20
CA ALA A 32 8.02 8.06 -12.44
C ALA A 32 9.00 8.41 -11.31
N ASP A 33 8.63 9.30 -10.39
CA ASP A 33 9.43 9.64 -9.20
C ASP A 33 9.40 8.55 -8.13
N PHE A 34 8.51 7.57 -8.26
CA PHE A 34 8.38 6.46 -7.33
C PHE A 34 8.26 5.14 -8.10
N ARG A 35 9.37 4.44 -8.20
CA ARG A 35 9.43 3.15 -8.90
C ARG A 35 9.54 2.02 -7.89
N VAL A 36 8.70 1.00 -8.06
CA VAL A 36 8.73 -0.21 -7.25
C VAL A 36 8.84 -1.41 -8.17
N ARG A 37 9.87 -2.21 -7.97
CA ARG A 37 10.02 -3.48 -8.67
C ARG A 37 10.00 -4.63 -7.67
N GLU A 38 9.12 -5.58 -7.89
CA GLU A 38 9.09 -6.83 -7.15
C GLU A 38 10.39 -7.62 -7.38
N ILE A 39 10.98 -8.13 -6.31
CA ILE A 39 12.08 -9.10 -6.39
C ILE A 39 11.41 -10.46 -6.53
N GLU A 40 11.47 -11.00 -7.72
CA GLU A 40 10.78 -12.22 -8.13
C GLU A 40 11.34 -13.44 -7.40
N ALA A 41 10.46 -14.33 -6.97
CA ALA A 41 10.80 -15.62 -6.36
C ALA A 41 10.33 -16.80 -7.22
N ALA A 42 9.52 -16.56 -8.26
CA ALA A 42 9.02 -17.60 -9.14
C ALA A 42 10.03 -17.91 -10.26
N GLU A 43 10.25 -19.19 -10.51
CA GLU A 43 11.05 -19.71 -11.63
C GLU A 43 10.07 -20.37 -12.62
N PRO A 44 9.75 -19.73 -13.77
CA PRO A 44 8.83 -20.31 -14.75
C PRO A 44 9.50 -21.35 -15.64
N GLU A 45 8.70 -22.32 -16.05
CA GLU A 45 9.02 -23.18 -17.19
C GLU A 45 8.84 -22.41 -18.52
N PRO A 46 9.43 -22.87 -19.63
CA PRO A 46 9.28 -22.22 -20.93
C PRO A 46 7.83 -21.98 -21.35
N LEU A 47 7.57 -20.99 -22.23
CA LEU A 47 6.23 -20.64 -22.70
C LEU A 47 5.52 -21.82 -23.42
N ASP A 48 6.27 -22.70 -24.06
CA ASP A 48 5.80 -23.91 -24.78
C ASP A 48 5.70 -25.15 -23.89
N ALA A 49 5.94 -25.02 -22.57
CA ALA A 49 5.77 -26.13 -21.63
C ALA A 49 4.30 -26.61 -21.61
N ASP A 50 4.11 -27.89 -21.25
CA ASP A 50 2.81 -28.53 -21.19
C ASP A 50 1.81 -27.75 -20.29
N SER A 51 0.80 -27.18 -20.90
CA SER A 51 -0.24 -26.42 -20.21
C SER A 51 -1.12 -27.26 -19.29
N GLY A 52 -1.09 -28.60 -19.42
CA GLY A 52 -1.75 -29.50 -18.50
C GLY A 52 -1.02 -29.58 -17.15
N ALA A 53 0.31 -29.61 -17.17
CA ALA A 53 1.15 -29.60 -15.98
C ALA A 53 1.39 -28.18 -15.45
N TYR A 54 1.46 -27.18 -16.34
CA TYR A 54 1.73 -25.77 -16.03
C TYR A 54 0.61 -24.85 -16.56
N PRO A 55 -0.57 -24.87 -15.92
CA PRO A 55 -1.79 -24.24 -16.44
C PRO A 55 -1.80 -22.71 -16.34
N HIS A 56 -0.83 -22.10 -15.65
CA HIS A 56 -0.78 -20.66 -15.46
C HIS A 56 0.32 -20.02 -16.32
N LEU A 57 -0.05 -19.06 -17.16
CA LEU A 57 0.89 -18.15 -17.80
C LEU A 57 1.42 -17.17 -16.74
N LEU A 58 2.74 -17.09 -16.58
CA LEU A 58 3.39 -16.09 -15.73
C LEU A 58 3.78 -14.90 -16.60
N VAL A 59 3.35 -13.72 -16.20
CA VAL A 59 3.68 -12.46 -16.86
C VAL A 59 4.29 -11.48 -15.86
N ARG A 60 5.20 -10.63 -16.36
CA ARG A 60 5.67 -9.44 -15.68
C ARG A 60 4.90 -8.25 -16.24
N ALA A 61 4.25 -7.47 -15.39
CA ALA A 61 3.62 -6.23 -15.82
C ALA A 61 4.33 -5.02 -15.20
N THR A 62 4.66 -4.04 -16.06
CA THR A 62 5.11 -2.71 -15.65
C THR A 62 3.95 -1.74 -15.85
N LEU A 63 3.45 -1.18 -14.78
CA LEU A 63 2.23 -0.39 -14.70
C LEU A 63 2.56 1.05 -14.33
N THR A 64 2.00 2.01 -15.04
CA THR A 64 2.15 3.44 -14.73
C THR A 64 0.81 4.01 -14.26
N ASP A 65 0.75 4.52 -13.01
CA ASP A 65 -0.45 5.12 -12.39
C ASP A 65 -1.67 4.17 -12.30
N TRP A 66 -1.44 2.86 -12.24
CA TRP A 66 -2.44 1.83 -12.08
C TRP A 66 -2.59 1.36 -10.62
N ASP A 67 -3.83 1.21 -10.17
CA ASP A 67 -4.12 0.34 -9.02
C ASP A 67 -4.04 -1.13 -9.46
N THR A 68 -3.41 -1.99 -8.65
CA THR A 68 -3.23 -3.42 -8.98
C THR A 68 -4.56 -4.12 -9.25
N ASN A 69 -5.61 -3.81 -8.47
CA ASN A 69 -6.92 -4.41 -8.64
C ASN A 69 -7.65 -3.89 -9.88
N ASP A 70 -7.50 -2.60 -10.21
CA ASP A 70 -8.07 -2.01 -11.42
C ASP A 70 -7.43 -2.62 -12.66
N PHE A 71 -6.10 -2.81 -12.65
CA PHE A 71 -5.37 -3.49 -13.73
C PHE A 71 -5.85 -4.92 -13.94
N VAL A 72 -5.98 -5.71 -12.86
CA VAL A 72 -6.51 -7.09 -12.94
C VAL A 72 -7.92 -7.11 -13.51
N GLY A 73 -8.77 -6.14 -13.14
CA GLY A 73 -10.10 -5.99 -13.72
C GLY A 73 -10.07 -5.70 -15.23
N ALA A 74 -9.20 -4.80 -15.68
CA ALA A 74 -9.03 -4.45 -17.08
C ALA A 74 -8.46 -5.63 -17.88
N LEU A 75 -7.41 -6.28 -17.37
CA LEU A 75 -6.76 -7.43 -18.00
C LEU A 75 -7.75 -8.60 -18.17
N SER A 76 -8.46 -8.96 -17.11
CA SER A 76 -9.43 -10.06 -17.15
C SER A 76 -10.60 -9.76 -18.12
N SER A 77 -11.07 -8.51 -18.16
CA SER A 77 -12.11 -8.07 -19.10
C SER A 77 -11.66 -8.15 -20.55
N ALA A 78 -10.44 -7.69 -20.84
CA ALA A 78 -9.86 -7.73 -22.17
C ALA A 78 -9.61 -9.16 -22.68
N LEU A 79 -9.23 -10.06 -21.78
CA LEU A 79 -9.06 -11.50 -22.05
C LEU A 79 -10.39 -12.28 -22.12
N GLY A 80 -11.52 -11.67 -21.73
CA GLY A 80 -12.81 -12.36 -21.65
C GLY A 80 -12.85 -13.48 -20.59
N ILE A 81 -12.11 -13.35 -19.52
CA ILE A 81 -12.00 -14.35 -18.45
C ILE A 81 -12.51 -13.80 -17.11
N SER A 82 -12.80 -14.71 -16.18
CA SER A 82 -13.12 -14.35 -14.79
C SER A 82 -11.88 -13.81 -14.08
N ARG A 83 -12.08 -12.80 -13.23
CA ARG A 83 -11.02 -12.14 -12.46
C ARG A 83 -10.25 -13.09 -11.54
N GLU A 84 -10.92 -14.12 -11.01
CA GLU A 84 -10.34 -15.15 -10.14
C GLU A 84 -9.28 -16.01 -10.86
N ARG A 85 -9.17 -15.90 -12.18
CA ARG A 85 -8.11 -16.56 -12.95
C ARG A 85 -6.80 -15.80 -12.97
N VAL A 86 -6.78 -14.57 -12.45
CA VAL A 86 -5.58 -13.72 -12.34
C VAL A 86 -5.19 -13.61 -10.88
N SER A 87 -3.95 -13.94 -10.55
CA SER A 87 -3.40 -13.88 -9.19
C SER A 87 -2.06 -13.18 -9.17
N TRP A 88 -1.69 -12.60 -8.03
CA TRP A 88 -0.45 -11.83 -7.85
C TRP A 88 0.05 -11.91 -6.41
N ALA A 89 1.33 -11.61 -6.19
CA ALA A 89 1.99 -11.79 -4.89
C ALA A 89 1.78 -10.65 -3.88
N GLY A 90 1.28 -9.50 -4.33
CA GLY A 90 1.03 -8.35 -3.45
C GLY A 90 0.59 -7.12 -4.22
N THR A 91 -0.15 -6.22 -3.57
CA THR A 91 -0.58 -4.95 -4.17
C THR A 91 0.54 -3.92 -4.14
N LYS A 92 0.56 -3.06 -5.15
CA LYS A 92 1.51 -1.95 -5.28
C LYS A 92 0.77 -0.62 -5.28
N ASP A 93 1.52 0.45 -4.98
CA ASP A 93 0.98 1.82 -4.97
C ASP A 93 0.48 2.26 -6.34
N LYS A 94 -0.68 2.93 -6.38
CA LYS A 94 -1.28 3.44 -7.62
C LYS A 94 -0.43 4.52 -8.26
N ARG A 95 -0.07 5.59 -7.51
CA ARG A 95 0.72 6.72 -8.05
C ARG A 95 2.21 6.39 -8.07
N ALA A 96 2.58 5.50 -8.99
CA ALA A 96 3.94 4.98 -9.13
C ALA A 96 4.11 4.33 -10.51
N VAL A 97 5.34 4.01 -10.85
CA VAL A 97 5.67 3.00 -11.85
C VAL A 97 5.97 1.72 -11.10
N THR A 98 5.17 0.68 -11.29
CA THR A 98 5.30 -0.57 -10.54
C THR A 98 5.53 -1.74 -11.47
N THR A 99 6.49 -2.61 -11.15
CA THR A 99 6.76 -3.85 -11.88
C THR A 99 6.55 -5.03 -10.95
N GLN A 100 5.66 -5.96 -11.34
CA GLN A 100 5.31 -7.13 -10.53
C GLN A 100 4.87 -8.31 -11.39
N LEU A 101 4.81 -9.49 -10.78
CA LEU A 101 4.35 -10.72 -11.43
C LEU A 101 2.84 -10.91 -11.29
N PHE A 102 2.24 -11.47 -12.35
CA PHE A 102 0.89 -12.02 -12.35
C PHE A 102 0.90 -13.42 -12.94
N SER A 103 0.09 -14.31 -12.38
CA SER A 103 -0.20 -15.62 -12.97
C SER A 103 -1.63 -15.65 -13.50
N ILE A 104 -1.81 -16.10 -14.74
CA ILE A 104 -3.09 -16.10 -15.45
C ILE A 104 -3.43 -17.52 -15.87
N ARG A 105 -4.50 -18.08 -15.34
CA ARG A 105 -4.90 -19.46 -15.61
C ARG A 105 -5.52 -19.63 -16.97
N GLY A 106 -5.02 -20.60 -17.77
CA GLY A 106 -5.61 -21.07 -19.03
C GLY A 106 -5.64 -19.97 -20.11
N VAL A 107 -4.57 -19.21 -20.22
CA VAL A 107 -4.33 -18.18 -21.24
C VAL A 107 -2.99 -18.48 -21.90
N ASP A 108 -2.90 -18.20 -23.19
CA ASP A 108 -1.65 -18.28 -23.94
C ASP A 108 -1.02 -16.89 -24.12
N ALA A 109 0.30 -16.86 -24.29
CA ALA A 109 1.03 -15.60 -24.42
C ALA A 109 0.55 -14.75 -25.63
N ALA A 110 0.05 -15.40 -26.68
CA ALA A 110 -0.47 -14.74 -27.87
C ALA A 110 -1.81 -14.02 -27.65
N ASP A 111 -2.53 -14.36 -26.57
CA ASP A 111 -3.83 -13.76 -26.24
C ASP A 111 -3.70 -12.48 -25.40
N LEU A 112 -2.47 -12.15 -24.93
CA LEU A 112 -2.26 -11.00 -24.08
C LEU A 112 -2.68 -9.70 -24.78
N PRO A 113 -3.52 -8.87 -24.15
CA PRO A 113 -3.98 -7.62 -24.76
C PRO A 113 -2.93 -6.52 -24.60
N ASP A 114 -2.96 -5.56 -25.50
CA ASP A 114 -2.29 -4.28 -25.33
C ASP A 114 -3.17 -3.36 -24.45
N LEU A 115 -2.65 -2.92 -23.33
CA LEU A 115 -3.32 -2.05 -22.37
C LEU A 115 -2.53 -0.75 -22.23
N SER A 116 -3.22 0.38 -22.28
CA SER A 116 -2.59 1.69 -22.10
C SER A 116 -1.91 1.80 -20.75
N GLU A 117 -0.72 2.41 -20.71
CA GLU A 117 0.09 2.61 -19.49
C GLU A 117 0.45 1.29 -18.75
N ALA A 118 0.46 0.17 -19.48
CA ALA A 118 0.83 -1.15 -18.97
C ALA A 118 1.66 -1.90 -20.02
N ASP A 119 2.86 -2.30 -19.65
CA ASP A 119 3.70 -3.18 -20.45
C ASP A 119 3.64 -4.59 -19.82
N VAL A 120 3.17 -5.58 -20.60
CA VAL A 120 2.93 -6.95 -20.10
C VAL A 120 3.80 -7.94 -20.89
N GLU A 121 4.83 -8.44 -20.24
CA GLU A 121 5.81 -9.38 -20.79
C GLU A 121 5.49 -10.81 -20.35
N PRO A 122 5.25 -11.76 -21.27
CA PRO A 122 5.13 -13.17 -20.91
C PRO A 122 6.51 -13.75 -20.58
N LEU A 123 6.63 -14.39 -19.41
CA LEU A 123 7.89 -14.98 -18.94
C LEU A 123 7.96 -16.48 -19.13
N GLY A 124 6.85 -17.19 -18.98
CA GLY A 124 6.78 -18.63 -19.02
C GLY A 124 5.51 -19.17 -18.38
N ARG A 125 5.55 -20.44 -17.93
CA ARG A 125 4.40 -21.09 -17.30
C ARG A 125 4.75 -21.62 -15.91
N VAL A 126 3.77 -21.64 -15.01
CA VAL A 126 3.91 -22.18 -13.65
C VAL A 126 2.77 -23.15 -13.31
N GLY A 127 3.07 -24.13 -12.46
CA GLY A 127 2.14 -25.20 -12.09
C GLY A 127 1.03 -24.75 -11.13
N ARG A 128 1.23 -23.66 -10.39
CA ARG A 128 0.23 -23.08 -9.48
C ARG A 128 0.08 -21.57 -9.68
N ASN A 129 -1.00 -21.02 -9.19
CA ASN A 129 -1.16 -19.57 -9.12
C ASN A 129 -0.19 -18.95 -8.10
N LEU A 130 0.10 -17.67 -8.29
CA LEU A 130 0.78 -16.86 -7.28
C LEU A 130 -0.18 -16.63 -6.09
N GLU A 131 0.40 -16.61 -4.90
CA GLU A 131 -0.30 -16.26 -3.66
C GLU A 131 0.34 -15.02 -3.03
N PHE A 132 -0.41 -14.32 -2.16
CA PHE A 132 0.14 -13.18 -1.43
C PHE A 132 1.36 -13.60 -0.62
N GLY A 133 2.49 -12.92 -0.86
CA GLY A 133 3.78 -13.24 -0.26
C GLY A 133 4.73 -14.04 -1.14
N ASP A 134 4.33 -14.51 -2.32
CA ASP A 134 5.19 -15.22 -3.28
C ASP A 134 6.19 -14.28 -3.98
N LEU A 135 6.92 -13.50 -3.20
CA LEU A 135 7.97 -12.59 -3.66
C LEU A 135 9.12 -12.57 -2.65
N ALA A 136 10.34 -12.32 -3.11
CA ALA A 136 11.50 -12.21 -2.24
C ALA A 136 11.63 -10.84 -1.59
N GLY A 137 10.91 -9.83 -2.09
CA GLY A 137 10.91 -8.47 -1.57
C GLY A 137 10.53 -7.43 -2.63
N ASN A 138 10.82 -6.17 -2.35
CA ASN A 138 10.61 -5.07 -3.29
C ASN A 138 11.87 -4.21 -3.36
N ALA A 139 12.27 -3.82 -4.56
CA ALA A 139 13.28 -2.81 -4.81
C ALA A 139 12.59 -1.48 -5.11
N PHE A 140 13.11 -0.40 -4.52
CA PHE A 140 12.55 0.94 -4.66
C PHE A 140 13.58 1.87 -5.31
N GLU A 141 13.11 2.72 -6.23
CA GLU A 141 13.82 3.88 -6.71
C GLU A 141 12.92 5.10 -6.49
N ILE A 142 13.32 5.97 -5.58
CA ILE A 142 12.52 7.12 -5.15
C ILE A 142 13.28 8.40 -5.45
N ARG A 143 12.69 9.26 -6.30
CA ARG A 143 13.22 10.58 -6.61
C ARG A 143 12.56 11.63 -5.72
N ILE A 144 13.38 12.39 -5.03
CA ILE A 144 12.96 13.59 -4.30
C ILE A 144 13.20 14.79 -5.20
N GLY A 145 12.12 15.39 -5.70
CA GLY A 145 12.17 16.60 -6.52
C GLY A 145 12.33 17.86 -5.66
N GLU A 146 12.95 18.91 -6.22
CA GLU A 146 13.06 20.24 -5.63
C GLU A 146 13.50 20.24 -4.15
N PRO A 147 14.60 19.58 -3.77
CA PRO A 147 15.02 19.53 -2.38
C PRO A 147 15.43 20.91 -1.87
N ASP A 148 14.90 21.32 -0.71
CA ASP A 148 15.22 22.62 -0.08
C ASP A 148 16.67 22.69 0.39
N ARG A 149 17.20 21.57 0.85
CA ARG A 149 18.52 21.46 1.50
C ARG A 149 19.29 20.23 1.01
N PRO A 150 19.65 20.14 -0.29
CA PRO A 150 20.32 18.97 -0.85
C PRO A 150 21.67 18.67 -0.18
N ARG A 151 22.36 19.68 0.35
CA ARG A 151 23.63 19.49 1.07
C ARG A 151 23.52 18.72 2.38
N GLN A 152 22.29 18.48 2.89
CA GLN A 152 22.05 17.66 4.08
C GLN A 152 22.13 16.17 3.79
N ILE A 153 22.17 15.75 2.53
CA ILE A 153 22.17 14.33 2.14
C ILE A 153 23.33 13.59 2.80
N ASP A 154 24.54 14.13 2.73
CA ASP A 154 25.74 13.47 3.27
C ASP A 154 25.63 13.31 4.79
N ALA A 155 25.26 14.38 5.51
CA ALA A 155 25.10 14.34 6.96
C ALA A 155 24.00 13.35 7.41
N VAL A 156 22.85 13.33 6.72
CA VAL A 156 21.79 12.36 7.02
C VAL A 156 22.25 10.94 6.72
N THR A 157 22.99 10.73 5.64
CA THR A 157 23.52 9.41 5.27
C THR A 157 24.53 8.92 6.29
N ASP A 158 25.41 9.79 6.77
CA ASP A 158 26.40 9.48 7.80
C ASP A 158 25.71 9.10 9.13
N ASP A 159 24.70 9.87 9.57
CA ASP A 159 23.91 9.55 10.76
C ASP A 159 23.21 8.16 10.64
N LEU A 160 22.68 7.84 9.47
CA LEU A 160 22.07 6.53 9.20
C LEU A 160 23.11 5.41 9.13
N ALA A 161 24.32 5.67 8.67
CA ALA A 161 25.42 4.73 8.65
C ALA A 161 25.95 4.47 10.07
N ASP A 162 26.06 5.49 10.90
CA ASP A 162 26.44 5.37 12.30
C ASP A 162 25.41 4.54 13.08
N PHE A 163 24.11 4.81 12.88
CA PHE A 163 23.03 4.00 13.43
C PHE A 163 23.12 2.53 13.00
N GLY A 164 23.47 2.28 11.74
CA GLY A 164 23.59 0.94 11.14
C GLY A 164 24.93 0.24 11.40
N GLY A 165 25.82 0.79 12.23
CA GLY A 165 27.11 0.19 12.51
C GLY A 165 28.07 0.17 11.31
N GLY A 166 28.07 1.23 10.51
CA GLY A 166 28.88 1.39 9.30
C GLY A 166 28.16 1.06 8.00
N ARG A 167 26.88 0.75 8.05
CA ARG A 167 26.02 0.52 6.88
C ARG A 167 24.79 1.40 7.00
N VAL A 168 24.41 2.09 5.90
CA VAL A 168 23.20 2.89 5.88
C VAL A 168 22.00 2.01 6.25
N ALA A 169 21.36 2.34 7.36
CA ALA A 169 20.22 1.60 7.91
C ALA A 169 19.13 2.56 8.38
N VAL A 170 17.90 2.07 8.38
CA VAL A 170 16.73 2.79 8.89
C VAL A 170 16.03 1.92 9.93
N PRO A 171 15.38 2.52 10.96
CA PRO A 171 14.53 1.77 11.87
C PRO A 171 13.42 1.03 11.13
N ASN A 172 13.20 -0.24 11.47
CA ASN A 172 12.12 -1.02 10.88
C ASN A 172 10.79 -0.73 11.61
N VAL A 173 10.17 0.39 11.29
CA VAL A 173 8.91 0.86 11.88
C VAL A 173 7.86 1.11 10.80
N PHE A 174 6.59 1.04 11.19
CA PHE A 174 5.50 1.51 10.35
C PHE A 174 5.25 3.00 10.62
N GLY A 175 5.26 3.82 9.57
CA GLY A 175 4.86 5.22 9.65
C GLY A 175 3.34 5.39 9.82
N HIS A 176 2.91 6.60 10.13
CA HIS A 176 1.51 6.94 10.42
C HIS A 176 0.52 6.49 9.31
N GLN A 177 0.94 6.49 8.05
CA GLN A 177 0.10 6.09 6.93
C GLN A 177 -0.37 4.62 7.05
N ARG A 178 0.40 3.73 7.69
CA ARG A 178 0.00 2.34 7.94
C ARG A 178 -1.23 2.26 8.85
N PHE A 179 -1.40 3.23 9.72
CA PHE A 179 -2.48 3.30 10.70
C PHE A 179 -3.67 4.15 10.24
N GLY A 180 -3.61 4.72 9.04
CA GLY A 180 -4.62 5.55 8.41
C GLY A 180 -4.03 6.82 7.80
N SER A 181 -4.28 7.07 6.51
CA SER A 181 -3.69 8.20 5.77
C SER A 181 -4.17 9.58 6.20
N ARG A 182 -5.39 9.67 6.73
CA ARG A 182 -6.00 10.91 7.22
C ARG A 182 -6.15 10.94 8.72
N ARG A 183 -6.35 9.78 9.32
CA ARG A 183 -6.54 9.57 10.75
C ARG A 183 -5.85 8.26 11.13
N PRO A 184 -4.70 8.30 11.78
CA PRO A 184 -3.97 7.10 12.19
C PRO A 184 -4.63 6.48 13.43
N VAL A 185 -5.63 5.63 13.26
CA VAL A 185 -6.47 5.09 14.35
C VAL A 185 -6.49 3.57 14.42
N THR A 186 -6.02 2.86 13.39
CA THR A 186 -6.15 1.39 13.37
C THR A 186 -5.36 0.68 14.48
N HIS A 187 -4.29 1.30 15.01
CA HIS A 187 -3.55 0.79 16.17
C HIS A 187 -4.36 0.91 17.47
N GLU A 188 -5.13 2.00 17.66
CA GLU A 188 -6.03 2.17 18.80
C GLU A 188 -7.17 1.14 18.73
N VAL A 189 -7.78 0.97 17.55
CA VAL A 189 -8.79 -0.06 17.30
C VAL A 189 -8.23 -1.44 17.63
N GLY A 190 -7.01 -1.75 17.14
CA GLY A 190 -6.33 -3.02 17.42
C GLY A 190 -6.09 -3.25 18.90
N LEU A 191 -5.72 -2.20 19.65
CA LEU A 191 -5.52 -2.28 21.10
C LEU A 191 -6.83 -2.62 21.83
N HIS A 192 -7.96 -1.97 21.46
CA HIS A 192 -9.27 -2.29 22.01
C HIS A 192 -9.71 -3.72 21.67
N VAL A 193 -9.46 -4.18 20.43
CA VAL A 193 -9.74 -5.57 20.04
C VAL A 193 -8.96 -6.57 20.90
N VAL A 194 -7.66 -6.34 21.13
CA VAL A 194 -6.83 -7.22 21.97
C VAL A 194 -7.30 -7.25 23.43
N ARG A 195 -7.93 -6.15 23.89
CA ARG A 195 -8.50 -6.04 25.25
C ARG A 195 -9.94 -6.53 25.35
N GLU A 196 -10.52 -7.02 24.23
CA GLU A 196 -11.93 -7.43 24.15
C GLU A 196 -12.94 -6.27 24.41
N GLU A 197 -12.49 -5.04 24.23
CA GLU A 197 -13.27 -3.81 24.37
C GLU A 197 -13.96 -3.49 23.03
N TRP A 198 -14.89 -4.35 22.63
CA TRP A 198 -15.49 -4.34 21.27
C TRP A 198 -16.23 -3.05 20.92
N ARG A 199 -16.96 -2.49 21.91
CA ARG A 199 -17.70 -1.24 21.73
C ARG A 199 -16.74 -0.09 21.46
N GLU A 200 -15.70 0.00 22.25
CA GLU A 200 -14.64 1.01 22.14
C GLU A 200 -13.89 0.87 20.83
N ALA A 201 -13.60 -0.34 20.39
CA ALA A 201 -12.98 -0.60 19.08
C ALA A 201 -13.83 -0.06 17.93
N VAL A 202 -15.15 -0.33 17.95
CA VAL A 202 -16.08 0.17 16.93
C VAL A 202 -16.15 1.70 16.98
N LEU A 203 -16.30 2.30 18.15
CA LEU A 203 -16.40 3.76 18.30
C LEU A 203 -15.10 4.47 17.91
N ALA A 204 -13.94 3.90 18.24
CA ALA A 204 -12.66 4.44 17.77
C ALA A 204 -12.57 4.46 16.24
N TYR A 205 -13.15 3.46 15.57
CA TYR A 205 -13.13 3.38 14.09
C TYR A 205 -14.17 4.28 13.44
N VAL A 206 -15.45 4.24 13.86
CA VAL A 206 -16.57 4.95 13.18
C VAL A 206 -16.84 6.35 13.73
N GLY A 207 -16.54 6.62 14.99
CA GLY A 207 -16.62 7.92 15.66
C GLY A 207 -15.32 8.73 15.55
N ASN A 208 -15.06 9.60 16.53
CA ASN A 208 -13.80 10.30 16.75
C ASN A 208 -13.32 11.10 15.51
N PRO A 209 -14.00 12.19 15.11
CA PRO A 209 -13.73 12.97 13.90
C PRO A 209 -12.36 13.65 13.95
N ALA A 210 -11.60 13.61 12.87
CA ALA A 210 -10.32 14.31 12.71
C ALA A 210 -10.46 15.54 11.80
N GLU A 211 -9.69 16.59 12.08
CA GLU A 211 -9.71 17.84 11.28
C GLU A 211 -9.27 17.63 9.83
N THR A 212 -8.46 16.62 9.57
CA THR A 212 -7.95 16.24 8.25
C THR A 212 -8.99 15.55 7.36
N GLU A 213 -10.14 15.16 7.91
CA GLU A 213 -11.22 14.50 7.17
C GLU A 213 -12.16 15.51 6.50
N PRO A 214 -12.83 15.12 5.38
CA PRO A 214 -13.87 15.95 4.77
C PRO A 214 -15.01 16.28 5.74
N ASP A 215 -15.63 17.45 5.58
CA ASP A 215 -16.72 17.94 6.46
C ASP A 215 -17.86 16.94 6.63
N ARG A 216 -18.27 16.27 5.54
CA ARG A 216 -19.33 15.26 5.58
C ARG A 216 -18.94 14.06 6.45
N THR A 217 -17.71 13.60 6.35
CA THR A 217 -17.19 12.50 7.17
C THR A 217 -17.12 12.90 8.63
N ARG A 218 -16.60 14.10 8.92
CA ARG A 218 -16.55 14.65 10.29
C ARG A 218 -17.94 14.79 10.91
N ALA A 219 -18.94 15.24 10.13
CA ALA A 219 -20.31 15.36 10.60
C ALA A 219 -20.93 13.99 10.93
N ALA A 220 -20.71 12.99 10.08
CA ALA A 220 -21.18 11.63 10.33
C ALA A 220 -20.56 11.04 11.61
N ARG A 221 -19.24 11.19 11.80
CA ARG A 221 -18.55 10.70 13.00
C ARG A 221 -19.04 11.39 14.28
N ARG A 222 -19.22 12.71 14.24
CA ARG A 222 -19.85 13.45 15.38
C ARG A 222 -21.21 12.88 15.71
N ARG A 223 -22.03 12.59 14.70
CA ARG A 223 -23.35 11.99 14.92
C ARG A 223 -23.25 10.62 15.60
N VAL A 224 -22.29 9.80 15.21
CA VAL A 224 -22.03 8.50 15.88
C VAL A 224 -21.65 8.73 17.35
N ASP A 225 -20.75 9.67 17.64
CA ASP A 225 -20.31 9.97 19.01
C ASP A 225 -21.48 10.50 19.88
N GLU A 226 -22.33 11.37 19.33
CA GLU A 226 -23.56 11.87 19.99
C GLU A 226 -24.52 10.74 20.33
N VAL A 227 -24.76 9.82 19.38
CA VAL A 227 -25.61 8.65 19.61
C VAL A 227 -25.01 7.73 20.66
N ALA A 228 -23.70 7.47 20.57
CA ALA A 228 -22.98 6.63 21.55
C ALA A 228 -23.03 7.16 22.99
N ALA A 229 -23.12 8.50 23.16
CA ALA A 229 -23.22 9.16 24.45
C ALA A 229 -24.67 9.16 25.01
N SER A 230 -25.67 8.80 24.21
CA SER A 230 -27.08 8.74 24.65
C SER A 230 -27.31 7.54 25.58
N PRO A 231 -28.12 7.70 26.63
CA PRO A 231 -28.55 6.57 27.45
C PRO A 231 -29.39 5.52 26.70
N ASP A 232 -30.08 5.93 25.63
CA ASP A 232 -30.85 5.07 24.73
C ASP A 232 -30.42 5.38 23.28
N PRO A 233 -29.36 4.71 22.77
CA PRO A 233 -28.75 5.05 21.50
C PRO A 233 -29.55 4.48 20.32
N ASP A 234 -30.01 5.36 19.43
CA ASP A 234 -30.59 4.98 18.13
C ASP A 234 -29.48 4.69 17.10
N TRP A 235 -28.95 3.48 17.12
CA TRP A 235 -27.89 3.04 16.19
C TRP A 235 -28.37 2.96 14.74
N ALA A 236 -29.69 2.71 14.52
CA ALA A 236 -30.22 2.67 13.15
C ALA A 236 -30.15 4.05 12.50
N ALA A 237 -30.57 5.10 13.21
CA ALA A 237 -30.46 6.49 12.74
C ALA A 237 -28.99 6.93 12.55
N ALA A 238 -28.07 6.44 13.38
CA ALA A 238 -26.64 6.71 13.20
C ALA A 238 -26.09 6.02 11.95
N LEU A 239 -26.46 4.78 11.69
CA LEU A 239 -26.05 4.01 10.51
C LEU A 239 -26.55 4.66 9.21
N ASP A 240 -27.82 5.09 9.17
CA ASP A 240 -28.42 5.76 8.01
C ASP A 240 -27.71 7.09 7.68
N ALA A 241 -27.19 7.78 8.68
CA ALA A 241 -26.44 9.02 8.52
C ALA A 241 -24.97 8.81 8.13
N THR A 242 -24.48 7.57 8.22
CA THR A 242 -23.06 7.24 7.97
C THR A 242 -22.85 6.93 6.48
N PRO A 243 -21.88 7.60 5.81
CA PRO A 243 -21.51 7.23 4.44
C PRO A 243 -21.06 5.78 4.34
N GLY A 244 -21.45 5.06 3.28
CA GLY A 244 -21.18 3.63 3.11
C GLY A 244 -19.69 3.22 3.01
N HIS A 245 -18.77 4.18 3.09
CA HIS A 245 -17.32 3.95 3.13
C HIS A 245 -16.71 4.10 4.55
N LEU A 246 -17.54 4.34 5.55
CA LEU A 246 -17.20 4.37 7.00
C LEU A 246 -17.67 3.06 7.69
#